data_7c0351b3d7d97dd6bf8fabff64a03583
#
_entry.id   7c0351b3d7d97dd6bf8fabff64a03583
#
_cell.length_a   1.000
_cell.length_b   1.000
_cell.length_c   1.000
_cell.angle_alpha   90.00
_cell.angle_beta   90.00
_cell.angle_gamma   90.00
#
_symmetry.space_group_name_H-M   'P 1'
#
loop_
_entity.id
_entity.type
_entity.pdbx_description
1 polymer ?
#
loop_
_entity_poly.entity_id
_entity_poly.type
_entity_poly.pdbx_seq_one_letter_code
_entity_poly.pdbx_strand_id
1 'polypeptide(L)'
;MDLSEVMRTTGATRNFTEEQVTDGVLHSILDDARFAPSGGNRQGWRVAVIQDPNLRTQLGELCSPAWGEYMAQVAAGEIPFSMVHPTQVDLKSAAKNPPSNPLLDDLATAPVVLVVAVDLAALAVTDRDLDRPSVVAGGSVYPFCQNLMLAARARGLGGVMTTFLARAEAQIGPLLKLPTNHALAALIVLGVPQHQVTRLKRNPVEAFSSIDRFDGEEFVL
;
A
#
# COMPACT_ATOMS: atom_id res chain seq x y z
N MET A 1 -13.33 19.23 -0.56
CA MET A 1 -13.92 18.08 -1.32
C MET A 1 -14.85 17.34 -0.39
N ASP A 2 -16.01 16.89 -0.87
CA ASP A 2 -16.85 15.96 -0.12
C ASP A 2 -16.23 14.53 -0.13
N LEU A 3 -16.72 13.66 0.73
CA LEU A 3 -16.16 12.32 0.87
C LEU A 3 -16.27 11.49 -0.42
N SER A 4 -17.40 11.60 -1.14
CA SER A 4 -17.61 10.87 -2.40
C SER A 4 -16.63 11.32 -3.47
N GLU A 5 -16.36 12.61 -3.58
CA GLU A 5 -15.36 13.16 -4.50
C GLU A 5 -13.96 12.67 -4.15
N VAL A 6 -13.58 12.70 -2.87
CA VAL A 6 -12.29 12.18 -2.39
C VAL A 6 -12.13 10.72 -2.79
N MET A 7 -13.11 9.86 -2.47
CA MET A 7 -13.06 8.42 -2.80
C MET A 7 -12.96 8.16 -4.31
N ARG A 8 -13.69 8.92 -5.13
CA ARG A 8 -13.76 8.75 -6.60
C ARG A 8 -12.53 9.29 -7.34
N THR A 9 -11.72 10.12 -6.68
CA THR A 9 -10.54 10.77 -7.28
C THR A 9 -9.22 10.40 -6.61
N THR A 10 -9.22 9.54 -5.59
CA THR A 10 -8.00 8.99 -4.97
C THR A 10 -7.44 7.88 -5.86
N GLY A 11 -6.55 8.25 -6.77
CA GLY A 11 -5.80 7.33 -7.62
C GLY A 11 -4.34 7.23 -7.19
N ALA A 12 -3.63 6.19 -7.64
CA ALA A 12 -2.21 6.04 -7.38
C ALA A 12 -1.41 7.12 -8.14
N THR A 13 -0.79 8.02 -7.39
CA THR A 13 0.09 9.09 -7.89
C THR A 13 1.55 8.72 -7.60
N ARG A 14 2.40 8.79 -8.63
CA ARG A 14 3.82 8.43 -8.54
C ARG A 14 4.77 9.55 -8.94
N ASN A 15 4.24 10.62 -9.56
CA ASN A 15 5.00 11.79 -9.99
C ASN A 15 4.53 13.00 -9.20
N PHE A 16 5.47 13.63 -8.48
CA PHE A 16 5.21 14.74 -7.58
C PHE A 16 5.95 15.98 -8.03
N THR A 17 5.47 17.14 -7.62
CA THR A 17 6.20 18.40 -7.74
C THR A 17 7.27 18.49 -6.64
N GLU A 18 8.10 19.52 -6.69
CA GLU A 18 9.10 19.80 -5.64
C GLU A 18 8.48 20.49 -4.39
N GLU A 19 7.18 20.75 -4.41
CA GLU A 19 6.49 21.40 -3.30
C GLU A 19 6.54 20.52 -2.04
N GLN A 20 6.99 21.14 -0.95
CA GLN A 20 7.17 20.45 0.32
C GLN A 20 5.84 20.25 1.05
N VAL A 21 5.65 19.08 1.59
CA VAL A 21 4.57 18.77 2.52
C VAL A 21 5.08 19.04 3.94
N THR A 22 4.47 20.01 4.63
CA THR A 22 4.90 20.37 5.99
C THR A 22 4.56 19.27 7.00
N ASP A 23 5.34 19.21 8.09
CA ASP A 23 5.08 18.26 9.20
C ASP A 23 3.67 18.45 9.79
N GLY A 24 3.17 19.69 9.84
CA GLY A 24 1.80 19.98 10.32
C GLY A 24 0.72 19.37 9.42
N VAL A 25 0.90 19.42 8.09
CA VAL A 25 0.00 18.77 7.14
C VAL A 25 0.08 17.26 7.29
N LEU A 26 1.30 16.68 7.37
CA LEU A 26 1.50 15.26 7.55
C LEU A 26 0.90 14.77 8.88
N HIS A 27 1.12 15.51 9.98
CA HIS A 27 0.53 15.18 11.28
C HIS A 27 -0.99 15.16 11.20
N SER A 28 -1.63 16.15 10.54
CA SER A 28 -3.09 16.18 10.41
C SER A 28 -3.65 15.04 9.55
N ILE A 29 -2.88 14.56 8.56
CA ILE A 29 -3.23 13.37 7.76
C ILE A 29 -3.20 12.11 8.64
N LEU A 30 -2.17 11.95 9.44
CA LEU A 30 -2.03 10.82 10.38
C LEU A 30 -3.10 10.87 11.47
N ASP A 31 -3.48 12.07 11.93
CA ASP A 31 -4.55 12.27 12.91
C ASP A 31 -5.91 11.82 12.37
N ASP A 32 -6.25 12.13 11.13
CA ASP A 32 -7.46 11.59 10.47
C ASP A 32 -7.36 10.08 10.26
N ALA A 33 -6.20 9.59 9.84
CA ALA A 33 -6.01 8.17 9.54
C ALA A 33 -6.22 7.26 10.77
N ARG A 34 -5.87 7.74 11.97
CA ARG A 34 -6.00 6.97 13.23
C ARG A 34 -7.44 6.60 13.60
N PHE A 35 -8.44 7.21 12.97
CA PHE A 35 -9.85 6.83 13.13
C PHE A 35 -10.27 5.60 12.31
N ALA A 36 -9.32 4.93 11.67
CA ALA A 36 -9.57 3.65 11.01
C ALA A 36 -10.01 2.58 12.03
N PRO A 37 -10.93 1.67 11.64
CA PRO A 37 -11.30 0.55 12.50
C PRO A 37 -10.13 -0.45 12.65
N SER A 38 -10.09 -1.12 13.80
CA SER A 38 -9.21 -2.26 14.04
C SER A 38 -9.88 -3.28 14.96
N GLY A 39 -9.56 -4.54 14.83
CA GLY A 39 -10.14 -5.60 15.65
C GLY A 39 -9.98 -5.32 17.15
N GLY A 40 -11.12 -5.19 17.87
CA GLY A 40 -11.14 -4.82 19.27
C GLY A 40 -10.54 -3.43 19.57
N ASN A 41 -10.49 -2.54 18.61
CA ASN A 41 -9.89 -1.20 18.69
C ASN A 41 -8.43 -1.20 19.20
N ARG A 42 -7.64 -2.22 18.80
CA ARG A 42 -6.27 -2.40 19.28
C ARG A 42 -5.24 -1.48 18.63
N GLN A 43 -5.56 -0.90 17.45
CA GLN A 43 -4.76 0.12 16.79
C GLN A 43 -3.28 -0.26 16.64
N GLY A 44 -3.03 -1.49 16.16
CA GLY A 44 -1.70 -2.10 16.09
C GLY A 44 -0.76 -1.50 15.03
N TRP A 45 -1.19 -0.54 14.22
CA TRP A 45 -0.34 0.11 13.24
C TRP A 45 0.77 0.94 13.88
N ARG A 46 1.92 0.97 13.21
CA ARG A 46 3.07 1.83 13.51
C ARG A 46 3.52 2.49 12.21
N VAL A 47 3.94 3.75 12.28
CA VAL A 47 4.39 4.51 11.12
C VAL A 47 5.78 5.07 11.39
N ALA A 48 6.71 4.78 10.49
CA ALA A 48 7.99 5.48 10.42
C ALA A 48 7.91 6.52 9.31
N VAL A 49 8.14 7.79 9.66
CA VAL A 49 8.33 8.90 8.71
C VAL A 49 9.79 8.90 8.32
N ILE A 50 10.10 8.55 7.08
CA ILE A 50 11.47 8.42 6.61
C ILE A 50 11.94 9.77 6.07
N GLN A 51 12.83 10.44 6.78
CA GLN A 51 13.37 11.75 6.42
C GLN A 51 14.78 11.67 5.83
N ASP A 52 15.60 10.69 6.26
CA ASP A 52 16.96 10.51 5.76
C ASP A 52 16.96 10.05 4.28
N PRO A 53 17.54 10.85 3.35
CA PRO A 53 17.60 10.49 1.93
C PRO A 53 18.38 9.19 1.66
N ASN A 54 19.43 8.90 2.45
CA ASN A 54 20.20 7.66 2.28
C ASN A 54 19.35 6.44 2.65
N LEU A 55 18.56 6.55 3.71
CA LEU A 55 17.63 5.49 4.11
C LEU A 55 16.53 5.28 3.06
N ARG A 56 16.02 6.37 2.47
CA ARG A 56 15.05 6.30 1.36
C ARG A 56 15.65 5.58 0.14
N THR A 57 16.88 5.91 -0.24
CA THR A 57 17.59 5.21 -1.33
C THR A 57 17.69 3.72 -1.05
N GLN A 58 18.14 3.33 0.13
CA GLN A 58 18.25 1.91 0.52
C GLN A 58 16.89 1.19 0.48
N LEU A 59 15.82 1.84 0.92
CA LEU A 59 14.46 1.26 0.83
C LEU A 59 14.03 1.05 -0.63
N GLY A 60 14.31 1.99 -1.52
CA GLY A 60 14.06 1.85 -2.96
C GLY A 60 14.80 0.66 -3.55
N GLU A 61 16.12 0.58 -3.29
CA GLU A 61 16.97 -0.52 -3.74
C GLU A 61 16.50 -1.89 -3.23
N LEU A 62 16.11 -1.99 -1.95
CA LEU A 62 15.62 -3.22 -1.35
C LEU A 62 14.22 -3.63 -1.87
N CYS A 63 13.40 -2.69 -2.33
CA CYS A 63 12.11 -2.98 -2.95
C CYS A 63 12.21 -3.36 -4.44
N SER A 64 13.26 -2.94 -5.14
CA SER A 64 13.42 -3.14 -6.58
C SER A 64 13.42 -4.59 -7.03
N PRO A 65 14.00 -5.57 -6.31
CA PRO A 65 13.88 -6.99 -6.67
C PRO A 65 12.43 -7.47 -6.76
N ALA A 66 11.56 -7.07 -5.83
CA ALA A 66 10.14 -7.43 -5.85
C ALA A 66 9.41 -6.80 -7.05
N TRP A 67 9.83 -5.60 -7.46
CA TRP A 67 9.35 -4.98 -8.70
C TRP A 67 9.77 -5.79 -9.93
N GLY A 68 11.00 -6.29 -9.97
CA GLY A 68 11.50 -7.17 -11.04
C GLY A 68 10.67 -8.45 -11.15
N GLU A 69 10.40 -9.11 -10.01
CA GLU A 69 9.51 -10.28 -9.94
C GLU A 69 8.11 -9.96 -10.48
N TYR A 70 7.53 -8.81 -10.05
CA TYR A 70 6.22 -8.35 -10.47
C TYR A 70 6.16 -8.15 -12.00
N MET A 71 7.10 -7.42 -12.55
CA MET A 71 7.11 -7.09 -13.98
C MET A 71 7.34 -8.31 -14.86
N ALA A 72 8.16 -9.27 -14.43
CA ALA A 72 8.38 -10.51 -15.16
C ALA A 72 7.10 -11.36 -15.23
N GLN A 73 6.32 -11.42 -14.14
CA GLN A 73 5.02 -12.11 -14.13
C GLN A 73 4.00 -11.38 -15.03
N VAL A 74 3.94 -10.04 -14.99
CA VAL A 74 3.10 -9.26 -15.92
C VAL A 74 3.47 -9.53 -17.37
N ALA A 75 4.77 -9.55 -17.70
CA ALA A 75 5.25 -9.84 -19.06
C ALA A 75 4.90 -11.26 -19.52
N ALA A 76 4.81 -12.21 -18.60
CA ALA A 76 4.36 -13.58 -18.86
C ALA A 76 2.82 -13.71 -18.92
N GLY A 77 2.06 -12.64 -18.72
CA GLY A 77 0.59 -12.66 -18.71
C GLY A 77 0.01 -13.26 -17.42
N GLU A 78 0.81 -13.39 -16.38
CA GLU A 78 0.37 -13.89 -15.08
C GLU A 78 -0.22 -12.76 -14.22
N ILE A 79 -1.03 -13.15 -13.22
CA ILE A 79 -1.40 -12.25 -12.11
C ILE A 79 -0.22 -12.26 -11.13
N PRO A 80 0.51 -11.15 -10.95
CA PRO A 80 1.68 -11.14 -10.09
C PRO A 80 1.35 -11.52 -8.65
N PHE A 81 2.22 -12.36 -8.06
CA PHE A 81 2.07 -12.87 -6.69
C PHE A 81 0.72 -13.53 -6.41
N SER A 82 0.10 -14.16 -7.42
CA SER A 82 -1.14 -14.89 -7.24
C SER A 82 -1.00 -15.95 -6.15
N MET A 83 -1.98 -16.00 -5.25
CA MET A 83 -2.05 -16.99 -4.17
C MET A 83 -2.67 -18.33 -4.63
N VAL A 84 -3.31 -18.32 -5.79
CA VAL A 84 -4.07 -19.48 -6.34
C VAL A 84 -3.32 -20.12 -7.51
N HIS A 85 -2.69 -19.31 -8.34
CA HIS A 85 -2.00 -19.77 -9.55
C HIS A 85 -0.48 -19.73 -9.32
N PRO A 86 0.21 -20.89 -9.38
CA PRO A 86 1.66 -20.92 -9.28
C PRO A 86 2.28 -20.23 -10.49
N THR A 87 3.35 -19.46 -10.26
CA THR A 87 4.09 -18.80 -11.34
C THR A 87 4.95 -19.81 -12.12
N GLN A 88 5.10 -19.57 -13.41
CA GLN A 88 6.06 -20.24 -14.29
C GLN A 88 7.34 -19.42 -14.49
N VAL A 89 7.39 -18.20 -13.96
CA VAL A 89 8.52 -17.28 -14.09
C VAL A 89 9.65 -17.65 -13.10
N ASP A 90 10.89 -17.63 -13.54
CA ASP A 90 12.04 -17.67 -12.64
C ASP A 90 12.19 -16.34 -11.89
N LEU A 91 11.51 -16.26 -10.74
CA LEU A 91 11.51 -15.06 -9.89
C LEU A 91 12.93 -14.69 -9.41
N LYS A 92 13.82 -15.68 -9.17
CA LYS A 92 15.19 -15.40 -8.73
C LYS A 92 16.00 -14.70 -9.80
N SER A 93 15.79 -15.08 -11.06
CA SER A 93 16.44 -14.41 -12.20
C SER A 93 15.84 -13.01 -12.42
N ALA A 94 14.53 -12.89 -12.35
CA ALA A 94 13.82 -11.61 -12.50
C ALA A 94 14.23 -10.57 -11.45
N ALA A 95 14.43 -11.00 -10.21
CA ALA A 95 14.83 -10.14 -9.09
C ALA A 95 16.25 -9.54 -9.23
N LYS A 96 17.15 -10.18 -10.04
CA LYS A 96 18.54 -9.71 -10.18
C LYS A 96 18.71 -8.48 -11.06
N ASN A 97 17.83 -8.30 -12.03
CA ASN A 97 17.88 -7.21 -13.00
C ASN A 97 16.50 -6.57 -13.13
N PRO A 98 15.98 -5.90 -12.09
CA PRO A 98 14.69 -5.25 -12.14
C PRO A 98 14.69 -4.13 -13.19
N PRO A 99 13.60 -3.96 -13.96
CA PRO A 99 13.47 -2.78 -14.79
C PRO A 99 13.34 -1.52 -13.93
N SER A 100 13.70 -0.36 -14.48
CA SER A 100 13.53 0.93 -13.78
C SER A 100 12.10 1.10 -13.29
N ASN A 101 11.99 1.65 -12.08
CA ASN A 101 10.77 2.11 -11.48
C ASN A 101 11.01 3.51 -10.89
N PRO A 102 10.61 4.58 -11.59
CA PRO A 102 10.91 5.94 -11.16
C PRO A 102 10.52 6.24 -9.71
N LEU A 103 9.43 5.64 -9.20
CA LEU A 103 9.04 5.81 -7.80
C LEU A 103 10.07 5.25 -6.82
N LEU A 104 10.66 4.07 -7.12
CA LEU A 104 11.66 3.44 -6.26
C LEU A 104 13.05 4.02 -6.49
N ASP A 105 13.38 4.33 -7.73
CA ASP A 105 14.68 4.88 -8.15
C ASP A 105 14.88 6.30 -7.57
N ASP A 106 13.79 7.10 -7.53
CA ASP A 106 13.78 8.48 -7.05
C ASP A 106 13.24 8.64 -5.61
N LEU A 107 13.15 7.55 -4.83
CA LEU A 107 12.55 7.57 -3.50
C LEU A 107 13.25 8.56 -2.55
N ALA A 108 14.55 8.81 -2.75
CA ALA A 108 15.33 9.78 -1.98
C ALA A 108 14.76 11.20 -2.05
N THR A 109 14.22 11.60 -3.19
CA THR A 109 13.68 12.95 -3.46
C THR A 109 12.17 13.06 -3.28
N ALA A 110 11.49 11.94 -2.99
CA ALA A 110 10.05 11.94 -2.78
C ALA A 110 9.65 12.88 -1.62
N PRO A 111 8.58 13.70 -1.75
CA PRO A 111 8.24 14.69 -0.73
C PRO A 111 7.98 14.08 0.65
N VAL A 112 7.20 12.98 0.71
CA VAL A 112 6.93 12.23 1.95
C VAL A 112 7.08 10.74 1.68
N VAL A 113 7.83 10.06 2.55
CA VAL A 113 7.98 8.60 2.53
C VAL A 113 7.61 8.05 3.90
N LEU A 114 6.62 7.15 3.93
CA LEU A 114 6.13 6.49 5.13
C LEU A 114 6.28 4.97 5.00
N VAL A 115 6.77 4.34 6.05
CA VAL A 115 6.71 2.88 6.21
C VAL A 115 5.70 2.56 7.28
N VAL A 116 4.70 1.77 6.92
CA VAL A 116 3.68 1.27 7.86
C VAL A 116 3.99 -0.16 8.23
N ALA A 117 4.04 -0.42 9.53
CA ALA A 117 4.14 -1.74 10.12
C ALA A 117 2.93 -2.03 11.00
N VAL A 118 2.71 -3.29 11.34
CA VAL A 118 1.63 -3.72 12.23
C VAL A 118 2.14 -4.67 13.28
N ASP A 119 1.70 -4.47 14.54
CA ASP A 119 1.92 -5.41 15.62
C ASP A 119 1.04 -6.65 15.43
N LEU A 120 1.67 -7.78 15.17
CA LEU A 120 0.98 -9.05 14.94
C LEU A 120 0.22 -9.53 16.18
N ALA A 121 0.67 -9.15 17.38
CA ALA A 121 -0.03 -9.47 18.64
C ALA A 121 -1.34 -8.66 18.80
N ALA A 122 -1.47 -7.54 18.11
CA ALA A 122 -2.70 -6.73 18.10
C ALA A 122 -3.74 -7.22 17.09
N LEU A 123 -3.41 -8.16 16.20
CA LEU A 123 -4.32 -8.64 15.16
C LEU A 123 -5.28 -9.70 15.70
N ALA A 124 -6.55 -9.62 15.27
CA ALA A 124 -7.54 -10.68 15.43
C ALA A 124 -7.74 -11.37 14.07
N VAL A 125 -7.06 -12.47 13.85
CA VAL A 125 -7.07 -13.20 12.58
C VAL A 125 -7.97 -14.43 12.71
N THR A 126 -9.27 -14.24 12.48
CA THR A 126 -10.29 -15.28 12.68
C THR A 126 -10.23 -16.42 11.66
N ASP A 127 -9.54 -16.20 10.54
CA ASP A 127 -9.36 -17.18 9.46
C ASP A 127 -7.95 -17.80 9.44
N ARG A 128 -7.18 -17.70 10.54
CA ARG A 128 -5.81 -18.20 10.61
C ARG A 128 -5.68 -19.72 10.49
N ASP A 129 -6.74 -20.44 10.89
CA ASP A 129 -6.75 -21.92 10.92
C ASP A 129 -7.42 -22.53 9.67
N LEU A 130 -7.77 -21.71 8.66
CA LEU A 130 -8.34 -22.18 7.40
C LEU A 130 -7.24 -22.60 6.42
N ASP A 131 -7.54 -23.64 5.61
CA ASP A 131 -6.63 -24.11 4.56
C ASP A 131 -6.66 -23.18 3.33
N ARG A 132 -6.38 -21.93 3.55
CA ARG A 132 -6.16 -20.87 2.56
C ARG A 132 -5.40 -19.70 3.19
N PRO A 133 -4.75 -18.85 2.40
CA PRO A 133 -4.16 -17.63 2.92
C PRO A 133 -5.17 -16.77 3.66
N SER A 134 -4.74 -16.18 4.78
CA SER A 134 -5.58 -15.27 5.56
C SER A 134 -5.89 -13.99 4.79
N VAL A 135 -7.17 -13.62 4.74
CA VAL A 135 -7.65 -12.34 4.22
C VAL A 135 -7.87 -11.35 5.38
N VAL A 136 -8.18 -11.87 6.56
CA VAL A 136 -8.54 -11.04 7.74
C VAL A 136 -7.33 -10.33 8.34
N ALA A 137 -6.12 -10.88 8.18
CA ALA A 137 -4.90 -10.32 8.77
C ALA A 137 -4.67 -8.84 8.40
N GLY A 138 -4.98 -8.44 7.16
CA GLY A 138 -4.85 -7.06 6.70
C GLY A 138 -5.95 -6.10 7.18
N GLY A 139 -7.06 -6.63 7.70
CA GLY A 139 -8.26 -5.86 8.05
C GLY A 139 -8.07 -4.80 9.14
N SER A 140 -7.00 -4.90 9.95
CA SER A 140 -6.69 -3.92 10.99
C SER A 140 -5.54 -2.98 10.66
N VAL A 141 -4.97 -3.04 9.45
CA VAL A 141 -3.90 -2.14 9.02
C VAL A 141 -4.23 -1.41 7.71
N TYR A 142 -4.79 -2.09 6.71
CA TYR A 142 -5.08 -1.45 5.44
C TYR A 142 -6.21 -0.41 5.48
N PRO A 143 -7.24 -0.50 6.35
CA PRO A 143 -8.16 0.63 6.55
C PRO A 143 -7.45 1.90 7.03
N PHE A 144 -6.44 1.78 7.91
CA PHE A 144 -5.60 2.91 8.31
C PHE A 144 -4.83 3.49 7.11
N CYS A 145 -4.19 2.66 6.29
CA CYS A 145 -3.50 3.09 5.09
C CYS A 145 -4.47 3.78 4.10
N GLN A 146 -5.67 3.24 3.94
CA GLN A 146 -6.70 3.84 3.08
C GLN A 146 -7.16 5.20 3.61
N ASN A 147 -7.45 5.33 4.91
CA ASN A 147 -7.80 6.61 5.52
C ASN A 147 -6.69 7.65 5.30
N LEU A 148 -5.41 7.25 5.45
CA LEU A 148 -4.27 8.10 5.21
C LEU A 148 -4.25 8.62 3.76
N MET A 149 -4.48 7.75 2.78
CA MET A 149 -4.56 8.13 1.37
C MET A 149 -5.73 9.08 1.08
N LEU A 150 -6.90 8.84 1.68
CA LEU A 150 -8.07 9.71 1.55
C LEU A 150 -7.84 11.07 2.21
N ALA A 151 -7.24 11.09 3.41
CA ALA A 151 -6.92 12.33 4.12
C ALA A 151 -5.89 13.18 3.38
N ALA A 152 -4.90 12.54 2.73
CA ALA A 152 -3.95 13.22 1.84
C ALA A 152 -4.69 13.84 0.65
N ARG A 153 -5.56 13.06 -0.03
CA ARG A 153 -6.34 13.55 -1.18
C ARG A 153 -7.26 14.72 -0.81
N ALA A 154 -7.91 14.66 0.35
CA ALA A 154 -8.78 15.74 0.84
C ALA A 154 -8.02 17.08 1.00
N ARG A 155 -6.70 17.02 1.20
CA ARG A 155 -5.79 18.18 1.30
C ARG A 155 -5.09 18.53 -0.01
N GLY A 156 -5.53 17.97 -1.14
CA GLY A 156 -4.95 18.25 -2.46
C GLY A 156 -3.68 17.47 -2.78
N LEU A 157 -3.24 16.58 -1.89
CA LEU A 157 -2.09 15.71 -2.15
C LEU A 157 -2.51 14.49 -2.98
N GLY A 158 -1.53 13.92 -3.66
CA GLY A 158 -1.61 12.60 -4.26
C GLY A 158 -0.72 11.62 -3.50
N GLY A 159 -0.89 10.33 -3.78
CA GLY A 159 -0.03 9.33 -3.18
C GLY A 159 -0.15 7.96 -3.81
N VAL A 160 0.74 7.07 -3.41
CA VAL A 160 0.71 5.66 -3.77
C VAL A 160 1.08 4.80 -2.56
N MET A 161 0.38 3.68 -2.44
CA MET A 161 0.70 2.62 -1.50
C MET A 161 1.25 1.42 -2.28
N THR A 162 2.38 0.87 -1.84
CA THR A 162 2.94 -0.38 -2.37
C THR A 162 3.32 -1.31 -1.23
N THR A 163 3.35 -2.61 -1.50
CA THR A 163 3.68 -3.66 -0.51
C THR A 163 5.00 -4.38 -0.83
N PHE A 164 5.79 -3.89 -1.80
CA PHE A 164 7.05 -4.54 -2.20
C PHE A 164 8.04 -4.70 -1.05
N LEU A 165 8.01 -3.77 -0.07
CA LEU A 165 8.85 -3.88 1.12
C LEU A 165 8.63 -5.18 1.92
N ALA A 166 7.45 -5.79 1.86
CA ALA A 166 7.18 -7.05 2.57
C ALA A 166 8.03 -8.21 2.03
N ARG A 167 8.41 -8.18 0.73
CA ARG A 167 9.33 -9.16 0.14
C ARG A 167 10.76 -9.04 0.65
N ALA A 168 11.14 -7.85 1.13
CA ALA A 168 12.46 -7.52 1.66
C ALA A 168 12.46 -7.32 3.19
N GLU A 169 11.41 -7.79 3.89
CA GLU A 169 11.26 -7.57 5.34
C GLU A 169 12.47 -8.01 6.15
N ALA A 170 13.10 -9.13 5.78
CA ALA A 170 14.29 -9.63 6.47
C ALA A 170 15.50 -8.64 6.41
N GLN A 171 15.61 -7.84 5.35
CA GLN A 171 16.64 -6.81 5.19
C GLN A 171 16.17 -5.46 5.72
N ILE A 172 14.93 -5.05 5.46
CA ILE A 172 14.39 -3.76 5.87
C ILE A 172 14.12 -3.71 7.38
N GLY A 173 13.68 -4.82 7.96
CA GLY A 173 13.35 -4.88 9.39
C GLY A 173 14.51 -4.44 10.30
N PRO A 174 15.71 -5.00 10.18
CA PRO A 174 16.88 -4.54 10.94
C PRO A 174 17.26 -3.09 10.65
N LEU A 175 17.17 -2.65 9.39
CA LEU A 175 17.49 -1.29 8.96
C LEU A 175 16.59 -0.26 9.65
N LEU A 176 15.30 -0.55 9.77
CA LEU A 176 14.31 0.31 10.42
C LEU A 176 14.14 0.01 11.92
N LYS A 177 14.91 -0.92 12.48
CA LYS A 177 14.74 -1.41 13.87
C LYS A 177 13.29 -1.83 14.13
N LEU A 178 12.72 -2.61 13.19
CA LEU A 178 11.35 -3.11 13.31
C LEU A 178 11.21 -3.88 14.65
N PRO A 179 10.24 -3.53 15.49
CA PRO A 179 10.07 -4.22 16.76
C PRO A 179 9.73 -5.70 16.58
N THR A 180 10.06 -6.52 17.57
CA THR A 180 9.66 -7.93 17.61
C THR A 180 8.14 -8.06 17.47
N ASN A 181 7.67 -9.10 16.79
CA ASN A 181 6.27 -9.35 16.49
C ASN A 181 5.59 -8.30 15.59
N HIS A 182 6.36 -7.46 14.90
CA HIS A 182 5.81 -6.57 13.88
C HIS A 182 6.12 -7.11 12.48
N ALA A 183 5.22 -6.79 11.56
CA ALA A 183 5.39 -7.03 10.13
C ALA A 183 5.27 -5.74 9.33
N LEU A 184 6.02 -5.63 8.25
CA LEU A 184 5.91 -4.52 7.31
C LEU A 184 4.65 -4.65 6.47
N ALA A 185 3.79 -3.63 6.47
CA ALA A 185 2.52 -3.65 5.77
C ALA A 185 2.55 -2.86 4.46
N ALA A 186 3.07 -1.64 4.48
CA ALA A 186 3.04 -0.76 3.31
C ALA A 186 4.17 0.27 3.30
N LEU A 187 4.66 0.58 2.10
CA LEU A 187 5.40 1.79 1.77
C LEU A 187 4.40 2.77 1.13
N ILE A 188 4.27 3.96 1.70
CA ILE A 188 3.38 5.01 1.20
C ILE A 188 4.22 6.23 0.85
N VAL A 189 4.02 6.75 -0.36
CA VAL A 189 4.63 7.99 -0.82
C VAL A 189 3.54 9.01 -1.07
N LEU A 190 3.70 10.22 -0.53
CA LEU A 190 2.76 11.33 -0.69
C LEU A 190 3.50 12.57 -1.19
N GLY A 191 2.76 13.44 -1.87
CA GLY A 191 3.26 14.74 -2.32
C GLY A 191 2.21 15.50 -3.11
N VAL A 192 2.54 16.72 -3.53
CA VAL A 192 1.70 17.47 -4.47
C VAL A 192 1.84 16.82 -5.86
N PRO A 193 0.76 16.32 -6.46
CA PRO A 193 0.83 15.60 -7.73
C PRO A 193 1.17 16.53 -8.88
N GLN A 194 2.08 16.11 -9.79
CA GLN A 194 2.27 16.82 -11.07
C GLN A 194 1.00 16.78 -11.92
N HIS A 195 0.25 15.69 -11.82
CA HIS A 195 -1.04 15.53 -12.47
C HIS A 195 -2.00 14.84 -11.51
N GLN A 196 -3.09 15.55 -11.14
CA GLN A 196 -4.10 14.98 -10.26
C GLN A 196 -5.06 14.11 -11.06
N VAL A 197 -5.13 12.83 -10.70
CA VAL A 197 -6.13 11.93 -11.24
C VAL A 197 -7.52 12.38 -10.77
N THR A 198 -8.42 12.66 -11.72
CA THR A 198 -9.79 13.10 -11.45
C THR A 198 -10.85 12.10 -11.88
N ARG A 199 -10.45 11.07 -12.61
CA ARG A 199 -11.35 10.04 -13.12
C ARG A 199 -10.72 8.66 -13.02
N LEU A 200 -11.35 7.78 -12.28
CA LEU A 200 -10.93 6.38 -12.12
C LEU A 200 -11.89 5.45 -12.86
N LYS A 201 -11.33 4.45 -13.54
CA LYS A 201 -12.14 3.37 -14.12
C LYS A 201 -12.41 2.33 -13.03
N ARG A 202 -13.66 1.99 -12.81
CA ARG A 202 -14.12 0.94 -11.90
C ARG A 202 -15.24 0.14 -12.56
N ASN A 203 -15.40 -1.09 -12.15
CA ASN A 203 -16.56 -1.89 -12.54
C ASN A 203 -17.83 -1.29 -11.94
N PRO A 204 -19.00 -1.45 -12.60
CA PRO A 204 -20.28 -1.05 -12.05
C PRO A 204 -20.67 -1.95 -10.86
N VAL A 205 -21.62 -1.50 -10.06
CA VAL A 205 -22.02 -2.19 -8.81
C VAL A 205 -22.50 -3.61 -9.09
N GLU A 206 -23.26 -3.77 -10.15
CA GLU A 206 -23.87 -5.04 -10.59
C GLU A 206 -22.80 -6.12 -10.88
N ALA A 207 -21.60 -5.72 -11.30
CA ALA A 207 -20.51 -6.65 -11.61
C ALA A 207 -19.88 -7.31 -10.35
N PHE A 208 -20.21 -6.85 -9.14
CA PHE A 208 -19.61 -7.38 -7.91
C PHE A 208 -20.62 -7.52 -6.75
N SER A 209 -21.90 -7.29 -6.97
CA SER A 209 -22.93 -7.40 -5.94
C SER A 209 -24.10 -8.26 -6.42
N SER A 210 -24.58 -9.12 -5.54
CA SER A 210 -25.70 -10.02 -5.77
C SER A 210 -26.59 -10.11 -4.51
N ILE A 211 -27.83 -10.53 -4.70
CA ILE A 211 -28.81 -10.65 -3.60
C ILE A 211 -28.63 -12.01 -2.93
N ASP A 212 -28.55 -12.01 -1.61
CA ASP A 212 -28.53 -13.17 -0.69
C ASP A 212 -27.31 -14.10 -0.85
N ARG A 213 -26.89 -14.43 -2.07
CA ARG A 213 -25.84 -15.39 -2.36
C ARG A 213 -24.93 -14.90 -3.47
N PHE A 214 -23.68 -15.35 -3.52
CA PHE A 214 -22.71 -14.95 -4.57
C PHE A 214 -23.13 -15.37 -5.98
N ASP A 215 -24.02 -16.38 -6.11
CA ASP A 215 -24.65 -16.84 -7.35
C ASP A 215 -26.10 -16.37 -7.50
N GLY A 216 -26.56 -15.42 -6.66
CA GLY A 216 -27.88 -14.82 -6.71
C GLY A 216 -28.06 -13.81 -7.84
N GLU A 217 -29.26 -13.24 -7.94
CA GLU A 217 -29.55 -12.18 -8.89
C GLU A 217 -28.64 -10.95 -8.65
N GLU A 218 -28.26 -10.25 -9.73
CA GLU A 218 -27.49 -9.01 -9.63
C GLU A 218 -28.25 -7.94 -8.83
N PHE A 219 -27.55 -7.22 -7.93
CA PHE A 219 -28.14 -6.10 -7.22
C PHE A 219 -28.15 -4.86 -8.12
N VAL A 220 -29.27 -4.63 -8.78
CA VAL A 220 -29.52 -3.51 -9.72
C VAL A 220 -30.52 -2.52 -9.13
N LEU A 221 -30.44 -1.24 -9.58
CA LEU A 221 -31.42 -0.17 -9.25
C LEU A 221 -32.36 0.05 -10.42
#